data_b74dfe023ce5a41497cbaf8ee77ae96c
#
_entry.id   b74dfe023ce5a41497cbaf8ee77ae96c
#
_cell.length_a   1.000
_cell.length_b   1.000
_cell.length_c   1.000
_cell.angle_alpha   90.00
_cell.angle_beta   90.00
_cell.angle_gamma   90.00
#
_symmetry.space_group_name_H-M   'P 1'
#
loop_
_entity.id
_entity.type
_entity.pdbx_description
1 polymer ?
#
loop_
_entity_poly.entity_id
_entity_poly.type
_entity_poly.pdbx_seq_one_letter_code
_entity_poly.pdbx_strand_id
1 'polypeptide(L)'
;SRKTGLGAPVYRPEREVQILDRLIKSSQGPLSEDAIKAIFREIISAARGVEALLTVAVLGPEGTFTEQAAYKVFGQQIDATPASSIKEVFRLTETGAADFGVVPIENSTEGGVNATLDLLLKTELKICNEIDLRVSHCLLAHPDAQKSKTIAGHEQALAQCRGWLAENWPQLDQVATSSTADAAKAAAEDPTILAVASELAGSVYGLEIRARKIEDIPGNTTRFLV
;
A
#
# COMPACT_ATOMS: atom_id res chain seq x y z
N SER A 1 -19.97 -5.66 19.88
CA SER A 1 -21.24 -6.39 19.89
C SER A 1 -22.09 -6.09 18.65
N ARG A 2 -21.58 -6.37 17.45
CA ARG A 2 -22.34 -6.21 16.21
C ARG A 2 -22.00 -7.31 15.22
N LYS A 3 -22.26 -8.59 15.56
CA LYS A 3 -22.24 -9.70 14.58
C LYS A 3 -22.99 -10.92 15.12
N THR A 4 -24.26 -10.75 15.45
CA THR A 4 -25.21 -11.85 15.55
C THR A 4 -26.39 -11.56 14.63
N GLY A 5 -26.12 -11.53 13.35
CA GLY A 5 -27.11 -11.54 12.29
C GLY A 5 -26.63 -12.52 11.24
N LEU A 6 -27.45 -13.54 10.92
CA LEU A 6 -27.26 -14.57 9.89
C LEU A 6 -27.13 -13.97 8.47
N GLY A 7 -26.13 -13.15 8.26
CA GLY A 7 -25.72 -12.62 6.96
C GLY A 7 -24.48 -13.36 6.49
N ALA A 8 -24.51 -13.85 5.24
CA ALA A 8 -23.31 -14.38 4.59
C ALA A 8 -22.18 -13.34 4.64
N PRO A 9 -20.89 -13.75 4.81
CA PRO A 9 -19.78 -12.81 4.91
C PRO A 9 -19.78 -11.88 3.69
N VAL A 10 -19.66 -10.57 3.96
CA VAL A 10 -19.70 -9.50 2.94
C VAL A 10 -18.57 -9.66 1.91
N TYR A 11 -17.42 -10.18 2.34
CA TYR A 11 -16.29 -10.51 1.48
C TYR A 11 -16.12 -12.01 1.30
N ARG A 12 -16.14 -12.45 0.03
CA ARG A 12 -15.95 -13.85 -0.38
C ARG A 12 -14.92 -13.92 -1.49
N PRO A 13 -13.63 -14.05 -1.16
CA PRO A 13 -12.55 -14.02 -2.14
C PRO A 13 -12.72 -15.03 -3.27
N GLU A 14 -13.17 -16.25 -2.96
CA GLU A 14 -13.36 -17.28 -3.99
C GLU A 14 -14.46 -16.89 -5.01
N ARG A 15 -15.51 -16.23 -4.56
CA ARG A 15 -16.60 -15.77 -5.45
C ARG A 15 -16.14 -14.61 -6.33
N GLU A 16 -15.33 -13.69 -5.78
CA GLU A 16 -14.79 -12.59 -6.56
C GLU A 16 -13.85 -13.08 -7.65
N VAL A 17 -12.96 -14.04 -7.33
CA VAL A 17 -12.11 -14.71 -8.33
C VAL A 17 -12.94 -15.37 -9.42
N GLN A 18 -13.99 -16.14 -9.07
CA GLN A 18 -14.88 -16.78 -10.05
C GLN A 18 -15.58 -15.76 -10.95
N ILE A 19 -16.00 -14.61 -10.41
CA ILE A 19 -16.64 -13.55 -11.20
C ILE A 19 -15.63 -12.98 -12.18
N LEU A 20 -14.43 -12.62 -11.72
CA LEU A 20 -13.36 -12.05 -12.54
C LEU A 20 -12.95 -13.02 -13.66
N ASP A 21 -12.74 -14.30 -13.35
CA ASP A 21 -12.37 -15.33 -14.32
C ASP A 21 -13.47 -15.50 -15.40
N ARG A 22 -14.74 -15.45 -14.99
CA ARG A 22 -15.85 -15.53 -15.96
C ARG A 22 -15.86 -14.32 -16.88
N LEU A 23 -15.66 -13.12 -16.35
CA LEU A 23 -15.61 -11.89 -17.12
C LEU A 23 -14.46 -11.89 -18.12
N ILE A 24 -13.28 -12.33 -17.71
CA ILE A 24 -12.11 -12.46 -18.57
C ILE A 24 -12.40 -13.43 -19.72
N LYS A 25 -12.92 -14.64 -19.40
CA LYS A 25 -13.23 -15.68 -20.41
C LYS A 25 -14.33 -15.26 -21.39
N SER A 26 -15.28 -14.41 -20.97
CA SER A 26 -16.36 -13.93 -21.82
C SER A 26 -16.01 -12.66 -22.60
N SER A 27 -14.92 -11.98 -22.26
CA SER A 27 -14.50 -10.76 -22.94
C SER A 27 -13.93 -11.07 -24.31
N GLN A 28 -14.49 -10.45 -25.33
CA GLN A 28 -13.99 -10.48 -26.73
C GLN A 28 -13.51 -9.08 -27.18
N GLY A 29 -13.46 -8.15 -26.25
CA GLY A 29 -13.10 -6.75 -26.52
C GLY A 29 -11.61 -6.47 -26.43
N PRO A 30 -11.19 -5.24 -26.70
CA PRO A 30 -9.79 -4.83 -26.72
C PRO A 30 -9.15 -4.64 -25.33
N LEU A 31 -9.93 -4.80 -24.24
CA LEU A 31 -9.43 -4.63 -22.88
C LEU A 31 -8.53 -5.79 -22.47
N SER A 32 -7.37 -5.48 -21.90
CA SER A 32 -6.50 -6.51 -21.30
C SER A 32 -7.16 -7.14 -20.06
N GLU A 33 -6.73 -8.35 -19.70
CA GLU A 33 -7.21 -9.02 -18.48
C GLU A 33 -7.00 -8.16 -17.23
N ASP A 34 -5.85 -7.47 -17.12
CA ASP A 34 -5.56 -6.59 -15.99
C ASP A 34 -6.50 -5.38 -15.94
N ALA A 35 -6.86 -4.82 -17.09
CA ALA A 35 -7.84 -3.74 -17.16
C ALA A 35 -9.23 -4.21 -16.72
N ILE A 36 -9.66 -5.40 -17.16
CA ILE A 36 -10.93 -6.02 -16.74
C ILE A 36 -10.92 -6.24 -15.22
N LYS A 37 -9.86 -6.85 -14.69
CA LYS A 37 -9.72 -7.08 -13.24
C LYS A 37 -9.81 -5.77 -12.44
N ALA A 38 -9.12 -4.72 -12.89
CA ALA A 38 -9.12 -3.43 -12.20
C ALA A 38 -10.52 -2.80 -12.17
N ILE A 39 -11.20 -2.71 -13.33
CA ILE A 39 -12.53 -2.11 -13.44
C ILE A 39 -13.55 -2.86 -12.57
N PHE A 40 -13.61 -4.19 -12.71
CA PHE A 40 -14.61 -4.97 -12.00
C PHE A 40 -14.32 -5.08 -10.49
N ARG A 41 -13.06 -5.01 -10.08
CA ARG A 41 -12.72 -4.91 -8.66
C ARG A 41 -13.31 -3.64 -8.02
N GLU A 42 -13.22 -2.50 -8.69
CA GLU A 42 -13.82 -1.26 -8.20
C GLU A 42 -15.34 -1.33 -8.17
N ILE A 43 -15.99 -1.94 -9.19
CA ILE A 43 -17.45 -2.17 -9.19
C ILE A 43 -17.85 -3.06 -8.00
N ILE A 44 -17.13 -4.15 -7.75
CA ILE A 44 -17.41 -5.06 -6.63
C ILE A 44 -17.17 -4.36 -5.30
N SER A 45 -16.08 -3.58 -5.19
CA SER A 45 -15.76 -2.79 -4.01
C SER A 45 -16.86 -1.78 -3.70
N ALA A 46 -17.30 -1.01 -4.70
CA ALA A 46 -18.39 -0.05 -4.55
C ALA A 46 -19.70 -0.73 -4.13
N ALA A 47 -20.04 -1.87 -4.74
CA ALA A 47 -21.25 -2.62 -4.38
C ALA A 47 -21.19 -3.15 -2.93
N ARG A 48 -20.04 -3.62 -2.47
CA ARG A 48 -19.84 -4.01 -1.06
C ARG A 48 -19.99 -2.84 -0.11
N GLY A 49 -19.39 -1.69 -0.47
CA GLY A 49 -19.42 -0.48 0.35
C GLY A 49 -20.84 0.04 0.62
N VAL A 50 -21.80 -0.28 -0.25
CA VAL A 50 -23.23 0.04 -0.02
C VAL A 50 -23.82 -0.82 1.11
N GLU A 51 -23.37 -2.06 1.26
CA GLU A 51 -23.85 -2.96 2.33
C GLU A 51 -23.10 -2.72 3.65
N ALA A 52 -21.77 -2.73 3.62
CA ALA A 52 -20.89 -2.41 4.74
C ALA A 52 -19.47 -2.17 4.25
N LEU A 53 -18.81 -1.13 4.75
CA LEU A 53 -17.38 -0.93 4.54
C LEU A 53 -16.60 -2.00 5.31
N LEU A 54 -15.65 -2.65 4.63
CA LEU A 54 -14.69 -3.52 5.29
C LEU A 54 -13.66 -2.67 6.02
N THR A 55 -13.40 -2.99 7.29
CA THR A 55 -12.29 -2.42 8.04
C THR A 55 -11.05 -3.27 7.84
N VAL A 56 -9.99 -2.69 7.27
CA VAL A 56 -8.75 -3.38 6.94
C VAL A 56 -7.59 -2.74 7.69
N ALA A 57 -6.99 -3.48 8.63
CA ALA A 57 -5.80 -3.02 9.32
C ALA A 57 -4.58 -3.10 8.40
N VAL A 58 -3.84 -2.00 8.29
CA VAL A 58 -2.65 -1.86 7.47
C VAL A 58 -1.49 -1.29 8.30
N LEU A 59 -0.25 -1.60 7.93
CA LEU A 59 0.90 -0.94 8.57
C LEU A 59 0.93 0.53 8.17
N GLY A 60 0.75 1.41 9.15
CA GLY A 60 0.72 2.86 8.98
C GLY A 60 2.10 3.51 8.85
N PRO A 61 2.12 4.83 8.71
CA PRO A 61 0.96 5.71 8.59
C PRO A 61 0.20 5.59 7.25
N GLU A 62 -0.77 6.46 6.98
CA GLU A 62 -1.47 6.52 5.67
C GLU A 62 -0.48 6.78 4.53
N GLY A 63 -0.78 6.29 3.32
CA GLY A 63 0.07 6.44 2.13
C GLY A 63 1.18 5.38 2.01
N THR A 64 1.20 4.35 2.86
CA THR A 64 2.20 3.26 2.79
C THR A 64 1.93 2.27 1.66
N PHE A 65 2.96 1.48 1.30
CA PHE A 65 2.80 0.36 0.36
C PHE A 65 1.86 -0.72 0.88
N THR A 66 1.74 -0.88 2.21
CA THR A 66 0.79 -1.83 2.81
C THR A 66 -0.65 -1.40 2.55
N GLU A 67 -0.94 -0.11 2.69
CA GLU A 67 -2.26 0.45 2.36
C GLU A 67 -2.54 0.34 0.85
N GLN A 68 -1.54 0.61 0.00
CA GLN A 68 -1.66 0.41 -1.44
C GLN A 68 -1.96 -1.06 -1.80
N ALA A 69 -1.36 -2.02 -1.08
CA ALA A 69 -1.66 -3.44 -1.24
C ALA A 69 -3.11 -3.75 -0.82
N ALA A 70 -3.61 -3.15 0.27
CA ALA A 70 -5.01 -3.29 0.68
C ALA A 70 -5.98 -2.79 -0.40
N TYR A 71 -5.77 -1.60 -0.96
CA TYR A 71 -6.58 -1.10 -2.07
C TYR A 71 -6.49 -1.99 -3.32
N LYS A 72 -5.32 -2.56 -3.59
CA LYS A 72 -5.15 -3.48 -4.73
C LYS A 72 -5.92 -4.79 -4.55
N VAL A 73 -6.14 -5.25 -3.32
CA VAL A 73 -6.94 -6.46 -3.01
C VAL A 73 -8.43 -6.15 -2.96
N PHE A 74 -8.81 -5.13 -2.19
CA PHE A 74 -10.19 -4.89 -1.80
C PHE A 74 -10.89 -3.81 -2.64
N GLY A 75 -10.15 -3.02 -3.44
CA GLY A 75 -10.64 -1.80 -4.08
C GLY A 75 -10.69 -0.60 -3.12
N GLN A 76 -11.14 0.54 -3.61
CA GLN A 76 -11.06 1.82 -2.87
C GLN A 76 -12.11 1.97 -1.76
N GLN A 77 -13.20 1.19 -1.78
CA GLN A 77 -14.28 1.30 -0.79
C GLN A 77 -14.02 0.40 0.42
N ILE A 78 -12.98 0.75 1.19
CA ILE A 78 -12.61 0.14 2.48
C ILE A 78 -12.30 1.24 3.49
N ASP A 79 -12.39 0.88 4.77
CA ASP A 79 -11.85 1.67 5.87
C ASP A 79 -10.46 1.12 6.22
N ALA A 80 -9.41 1.72 5.63
CA ALA A 80 -8.03 1.33 5.89
C ALA A 80 -7.59 1.95 7.23
N THR A 81 -7.46 1.12 8.25
CA THR A 81 -7.07 1.54 9.60
C THR A 81 -5.56 1.39 9.79
N PRO A 82 -4.80 2.51 9.91
CA PRO A 82 -3.36 2.46 10.08
C PRO A 82 -2.98 1.95 11.49
N ALA A 83 -2.14 0.94 11.54
CA ALA A 83 -1.57 0.36 12.75
C ALA A 83 -0.11 0.78 12.93
N SER A 84 0.33 0.97 14.17
CA SER A 84 1.69 1.40 14.52
C SER A 84 2.77 0.33 14.28
N SER A 85 2.37 -0.92 14.12
CA SER A 85 3.28 -2.06 13.91
C SER A 85 2.56 -3.25 13.29
N ILE A 86 3.34 -4.19 12.71
CA ILE A 86 2.82 -5.47 12.21
C ILE A 86 2.08 -6.22 13.33
N LYS A 87 2.62 -6.21 14.55
CA LYS A 87 1.97 -6.83 15.73
C LYS A 87 0.59 -6.23 15.99
N GLU A 88 0.44 -4.93 15.81
CA GLU A 88 -0.84 -4.24 16.01
C GLU A 88 -1.84 -4.60 14.90
N VAL A 89 -1.39 -4.79 13.65
CA VAL A 89 -2.25 -5.32 12.57
C VAL A 89 -2.83 -6.68 12.96
N PHE A 90 -1.99 -7.61 13.44
CA PHE A 90 -2.46 -8.91 13.92
C PHE A 90 -3.46 -8.75 15.06
N ARG A 91 -3.17 -7.94 16.07
CA ARG A 91 -4.05 -7.71 17.21
C ARG A 91 -5.41 -7.16 16.80
N LEU A 92 -5.45 -6.16 15.92
CA LEU A 92 -6.71 -5.57 15.44
C LEU A 92 -7.58 -6.61 14.72
N THR A 93 -6.95 -7.49 13.94
CA THR A 93 -7.62 -8.55 13.21
C THR A 93 -8.10 -9.67 14.15
N GLU A 94 -7.26 -10.11 15.10
CA GLU A 94 -7.59 -11.14 16.09
C GLU A 94 -8.76 -10.74 17.00
N THR A 95 -8.80 -9.47 17.40
CA THR A 95 -9.88 -8.93 18.25
C THR A 95 -11.16 -8.61 17.48
N GLY A 96 -11.16 -8.71 16.15
CA GLY A 96 -12.28 -8.32 15.30
C GLY A 96 -12.53 -6.81 15.25
N ALA A 97 -11.55 -6.00 15.66
CA ALA A 97 -11.56 -4.54 15.46
C ALA A 97 -11.34 -4.19 13.98
N ALA A 98 -10.64 -5.05 13.24
CA ALA A 98 -10.57 -5.04 11.79
C ALA A 98 -11.09 -6.38 11.24
N ASP A 99 -11.74 -6.33 10.07
CA ASP A 99 -12.23 -7.53 9.37
C ASP A 99 -11.08 -8.32 8.76
N PHE A 100 -10.05 -7.61 8.29
CA PHE A 100 -8.82 -8.15 7.67
C PHE A 100 -7.59 -7.36 8.12
N GLY A 101 -6.42 -8.02 8.02
CA GLY A 101 -5.13 -7.38 8.19
C GLY A 101 -4.27 -7.61 6.95
N VAL A 102 -3.53 -6.60 6.51
CA VAL A 102 -2.56 -6.70 5.42
C VAL A 102 -1.16 -6.47 5.98
N VAL A 103 -0.26 -7.42 5.73
CA VAL A 103 1.11 -7.37 6.24
C VAL A 103 2.12 -7.79 5.17
N PRO A 104 3.31 -7.17 5.12
CA PRO A 104 4.38 -7.63 4.24
C PRO A 104 4.97 -8.95 4.77
N ILE A 105 5.26 -9.90 3.86
CA ILE A 105 5.89 -11.18 4.19
C ILE A 105 7.31 -11.29 3.60
N GLU A 106 7.54 -10.72 2.43
CA GLU A 106 8.80 -10.80 1.72
C GLU A 106 8.98 -9.59 0.81
N ASN A 107 10.20 -9.08 0.73
CA ASN A 107 10.60 -8.10 -0.26
C ASN A 107 11.72 -8.67 -1.12
N SER A 108 11.66 -8.49 -2.44
CA SER A 108 12.63 -9.08 -3.38
C SER A 108 14.08 -8.61 -3.18
N THR A 109 14.26 -7.46 -2.51
CA THR A 109 15.58 -6.87 -2.24
C THR A 109 16.05 -7.20 -0.82
N GLU A 110 15.15 -7.20 0.16
CA GLU A 110 15.46 -7.31 1.60
C GLU A 110 15.24 -8.74 2.15
N GLY A 111 14.52 -9.58 1.41
CA GLY A 111 14.15 -10.92 1.86
C GLY A 111 12.91 -10.96 2.75
N GLY A 112 12.83 -11.98 3.59
CA GLY A 112 11.67 -12.25 4.43
C GLY A 112 11.48 -11.24 5.59
N VAL A 113 10.24 -10.92 5.89
CA VAL A 113 9.87 -10.03 7.03
C VAL A 113 9.70 -10.87 8.28
N ASN A 114 10.77 -11.03 9.06
CA ASN A 114 10.81 -11.90 10.25
C ASN A 114 9.68 -11.60 11.26
N ALA A 115 9.33 -10.33 11.44
CA ALA A 115 8.24 -9.93 12.34
C ALA A 115 6.90 -10.56 11.95
N THR A 116 6.59 -10.64 10.65
CA THR A 116 5.37 -11.30 10.15
C THR A 116 5.47 -12.81 10.32
N LEU A 117 6.62 -13.41 9.96
CA LEU A 117 6.85 -14.86 10.09
C LEU A 117 6.68 -15.33 11.52
N ASP A 118 7.26 -14.63 12.51
CA ASP A 118 7.18 -14.95 13.93
C ASP A 118 5.75 -14.86 14.48
N LEU A 119 4.95 -13.93 13.99
CA LEU A 119 3.56 -13.78 14.38
C LEU A 119 2.67 -14.83 13.76
N LEU A 120 2.91 -15.22 12.50
CA LEU A 120 2.18 -16.30 11.83
C LEU A 120 2.31 -17.64 12.56
N LEU A 121 3.44 -17.91 13.24
CA LEU A 121 3.64 -19.13 14.02
C LEU A 121 2.79 -19.17 15.32
N LYS A 122 2.24 -18.04 15.76
CA LYS A 122 1.57 -17.88 17.06
C LYS A 122 0.09 -17.54 16.94
N THR A 123 -0.36 -17.09 15.76
CA THR A 123 -1.73 -16.64 15.54
C THR A 123 -2.65 -17.78 15.12
N GLU A 124 -3.92 -17.63 15.42
CA GLU A 124 -5.02 -18.48 14.93
C GLU A 124 -5.62 -17.93 13.61
N LEU A 125 -5.20 -16.74 13.18
CA LEU A 125 -5.67 -16.14 11.93
C LEU A 125 -5.29 -17.02 10.73
N LYS A 126 -6.07 -16.92 9.65
CA LYS A 126 -5.85 -17.66 8.43
C LYS A 126 -5.49 -16.71 7.30
N ILE A 127 -4.52 -17.08 6.50
CA ILE A 127 -4.19 -16.38 5.25
C ILE A 127 -5.30 -16.69 4.27
N CYS A 128 -5.98 -15.65 3.78
CA CYS A 128 -7.07 -15.78 2.82
C CYS A 128 -6.74 -15.21 1.44
N ASN A 129 -5.65 -14.43 1.34
CA ASN A 129 -5.18 -13.90 0.06
C ASN A 129 -3.69 -13.52 0.14
N GLU A 130 -3.05 -13.42 -1.02
CA GLU A 130 -1.72 -12.84 -1.17
C GLU A 130 -1.70 -11.88 -2.37
N ILE A 131 -0.80 -10.92 -2.33
CA ILE A 131 -0.63 -9.95 -3.41
C ILE A 131 0.82 -9.53 -3.55
N ASP A 132 1.32 -9.56 -4.78
CA ASP A 132 2.59 -8.95 -5.14
C ASP A 132 2.35 -7.50 -5.56
N LEU A 133 3.03 -6.58 -4.89
CA LEU A 133 3.01 -5.16 -5.20
C LEU A 133 4.39 -4.72 -5.66
N ARG A 134 4.48 -4.17 -6.87
CA ARG A 134 5.69 -3.51 -7.33
C ARG A 134 5.90 -2.24 -6.53
N VAL A 135 7.04 -2.15 -5.88
CA VAL A 135 7.49 -0.95 -5.16
C VAL A 135 8.14 -0.01 -6.15
N SER A 136 7.57 1.16 -6.31
CA SER A 136 8.14 2.21 -7.14
C SER A 136 8.16 3.52 -6.36
N HIS A 137 9.27 4.22 -6.41
CA HIS A 137 9.47 5.47 -5.69
C HIS A 137 9.27 6.67 -6.60
N CYS A 138 8.65 7.71 -6.03
CA CYS A 138 8.51 9.02 -6.64
C CYS A 138 9.29 10.05 -5.83
N LEU A 139 9.77 11.09 -6.49
CA LEU A 139 10.17 12.32 -5.82
C LEU A 139 8.95 13.23 -5.74
N LEU A 140 8.55 13.56 -4.53
CA LEU A 140 7.38 14.36 -4.20
C LEU A 140 7.79 15.71 -3.65
N ALA A 141 6.99 16.75 -3.89
CA ALA A 141 7.22 18.09 -3.40
C ALA A 141 5.90 18.75 -2.98
N HIS A 142 5.96 19.67 -2.03
CA HIS A 142 4.86 20.56 -1.75
C HIS A 142 4.51 21.39 -3.00
N PRO A 143 3.23 21.70 -3.32
CA PRO A 143 2.87 22.53 -4.47
C PRO A 143 3.59 23.89 -4.48
N ASP A 144 3.81 24.48 -3.31
CA ASP A 144 4.50 25.76 -3.14
C ASP A 144 6.03 25.64 -3.03
N ALA A 145 6.61 24.48 -3.26
CA ALA A 145 8.05 24.25 -3.16
C ALA A 145 8.80 25.06 -4.23
N GLN A 146 9.51 26.12 -3.81
CA GLN A 146 10.32 26.98 -4.69
C GLN A 146 11.81 26.70 -4.56
N LYS A 147 12.30 26.36 -3.37
CA LYS A 147 13.71 26.16 -3.08
C LYS A 147 13.90 25.04 -2.07
N SER A 148 14.10 23.84 -2.57
CA SER A 148 14.31 22.66 -1.74
C SER A 148 15.71 22.68 -1.11
N LYS A 149 15.82 22.19 0.13
CA LYS A 149 17.06 22.10 0.91
C LYS A 149 17.41 20.65 1.26
N THR A 150 16.39 19.81 1.41
CA THR A 150 16.53 18.46 1.96
C THR A 150 15.68 17.47 1.21
N ILE A 151 16.14 16.23 1.12
CA ILE A 151 15.36 15.08 0.62
C ILE A 151 15.13 14.14 1.80
N ALA A 152 13.88 13.93 2.18
CA ALA A 152 13.46 12.97 3.20
C ALA A 152 13.04 11.64 2.56
N GLY A 153 13.34 10.53 3.25
CA GLY A 153 12.91 9.20 2.80
C GLY A 153 13.24 8.14 3.84
N HIS A 154 12.59 7.00 3.78
CA HIS A 154 13.05 5.84 4.53
C HIS A 154 14.44 5.44 4.06
N GLU A 155 15.31 5.00 4.96
CA GLU A 155 16.71 4.67 4.66
C GLU A 155 16.86 3.76 3.43
N GLN A 156 16.05 2.72 3.35
CA GLN A 156 16.04 1.79 2.22
C GLN A 156 15.60 2.46 0.91
N ALA A 157 14.58 3.32 0.95
CA ALA A 157 14.10 4.01 -0.24
C ALA A 157 15.16 5.00 -0.78
N LEU A 158 15.83 5.72 0.13
CA LEU A 158 16.95 6.58 -0.24
C LEU A 158 18.11 5.78 -0.84
N ALA A 159 18.42 4.61 -0.26
CA ALA A 159 19.47 3.73 -0.78
C ALA A 159 19.14 3.18 -2.17
N GLN A 160 17.87 2.82 -2.42
CA GLN A 160 17.39 2.33 -3.71
C GLN A 160 17.34 3.41 -4.81
N CYS A 161 17.34 4.68 -4.42
CA CYS A 161 17.30 5.83 -5.34
C CYS A 161 18.62 6.63 -5.36
N ARG A 162 19.68 6.10 -4.75
CA ARG A 162 20.93 6.85 -4.50
C ARG A 162 21.56 7.40 -5.77
N GLY A 163 21.67 6.61 -6.82
CA GLY A 163 22.26 6.99 -8.11
C GLY A 163 21.46 8.11 -8.75
N TRP A 164 20.16 7.92 -8.87
CA TRP A 164 19.26 8.91 -9.45
C TRP A 164 19.28 10.24 -8.67
N LEU A 165 19.25 10.17 -7.33
CA LEU A 165 19.31 11.37 -6.48
C LEU A 165 20.66 12.11 -6.62
N ALA A 166 21.77 11.39 -6.72
CA ALA A 166 23.10 11.98 -6.89
C ALA A 166 23.25 12.68 -8.24
N GLU A 167 22.62 12.20 -9.30
CA GLU A 167 22.65 12.83 -10.61
C GLU A 167 21.74 14.08 -10.71
N ASN A 168 20.57 14.03 -10.12
CA ASN A 168 19.55 15.07 -10.29
C ASN A 168 19.54 16.13 -9.18
N TRP A 169 19.93 15.74 -7.95
CA TRP A 169 19.86 16.59 -6.75
C TRP A 169 21.11 16.47 -5.88
N PRO A 170 22.34 16.56 -6.44
CA PRO A 170 23.59 16.31 -5.70
C PRO A 170 23.87 17.29 -4.55
N GLN A 171 23.19 18.44 -4.56
CA GLN A 171 23.40 19.52 -3.59
C GLN A 171 22.48 19.43 -2.36
N LEU A 172 21.53 18.49 -2.33
CA LEU A 172 20.55 18.37 -1.24
C LEU A 172 20.98 17.31 -0.23
N ASP A 173 20.88 17.66 1.05
CA ASP A 173 21.09 16.70 2.12
C ASP A 173 19.96 15.67 2.20
N GLN A 174 20.31 14.42 2.48
CA GLN A 174 19.34 13.33 2.65
C GLN A 174 19.10 13.08 4.14
N VAL A 175 17.83 13.00 4.54
CA VAL A 175 17.41 12.75 5.92
C VAL A 175 16.53 11.51 5.97
N ALA A 176 16.92 10.54 6.81
CA ALA A 176 16.15 9.32 7.02
C ALA A 176 14.92 9.58 7.89
N THR A 177 13.81 8.95 7.50
CA THR A 177 12.54 8.93 8.24
C THR A 177 12.14 7.50 8.58
N SER A 178 11.20 7.33 9.51
CA SER A 178 10.69 6.02 9.95
C SER A 178 9.96 5.24 8.88
N SER A 179 9.36 5.95 7.92
CA SER A 179 8.70 5.36 6.74
C SER A 179 8.75 6.33 5.56
N THR A 180 8.48 5.83 4.34
CA THR A 180 8.32 6.68 3.15
C THR A 180 7.10 7.61 3.27
N ALA A 181 6.06 7.19 3.98
CA ALA A 181 4.88 8.02 4.24
C ALA A 181 5.17 9.14 5.25
N ASP A 182 6.03 8.91 6.26
CA ASP A 182 6.49 9.98 7.15
C ASP A 182 7.33 11.03 6.39
N ALA A 183 8.11 10.61 5.40
CA ALA A 183 8.81 11.55 4.52
C ALA A 183 7.82 12.42 3.72
N ALA A 184 6.75 11.81 3.17
CA ALA A 184 5.72 12.55 2.46
C ALA A 184 4.99 13.53 3.40
N LYS A 185 4.67 13.11 4.62
CA LYS A 185 4.07 13.98 5.63
C LYS A 185 4.98 15.18 5.94
N ALA A 186 6.27 14.96 6.16
CA ALA A 186 7.23 16.04 6.41
C ALA A 186 7.30 17.03 5.23
N ALA A 187 7.27 16.54 4.00
CA ALA A 187 7.26 17.39 2.80
C ALA A 187 5.95 18.18 2.64
N ALA A 188 4.82 17.68 3.16
CA ALA A 188 3.55 18.41 3.18
C ALA A 188 3.55 19.54 4.23
N GLU A 189 4.29 19.36 5.33
CA GLU A 189 4.40 20.35 6.40
C GLU A 189 5.48 21.43 6.12
N ASP A 190 6.53 21.09 5.34
CA ASP A 190 7.64 22.01 5.00
C ASP A 190 7.93 22.01 3.50
N PRO A 191 7.63 23.12 2.78
CA PRO A 191 7.89 23.27 1.34
C PRO A 191 9.38 23.21 0.95
N THR A 192 10.31 23.22 1.89
CA THR A 192 11.74 23.07 1.60
C THR A 192 12.21 21.63 1.57
N ILE A 193 11.33 20.67 1.92
CA ILE A 193 11.60 19.23 1.93
C ILE A 193 11.02 18.59 0.67
N LEU A 194 11.82 17.78 -0.03
CA LEU A 194 11.37 16.81 -1.01
C LEU A 194 11.22 15.45 -0.33
N ALA A 195 10.29 14.61 -0.78
CA ALA A 195 10.11 13.27 -0.23
C ALA A 195 10.32 12.18 -1.28
N VAL A 196 11.03 11.12 -0.90
CA VAL A 196 11.07 9.86 -1.63
C VAL A 196 9.99 8.95 -1.05
N ALA A 197 8.88 8.79 -1.79
CA ALA A 197 7.72 8.03 -1.31
C ALA A 197 6.91 7.42 -2.48
N SER A 198 5.79 6.77 -2.14
CA SER A 198 4.84 6.20 -3.11
C SER A 198 4.00 7.28 -3.78
N GLU A 199 3.43 6.98 -4.95
CA GLU A 199 2.45 7.86 -5.60
C GLU A 199 1.18 8.03 -4.74
N LEU A 200 0.78 6.97 -4.01
CA LEU A 200 -0.33 7.04 -3.06
C LEU A 200 -0.06 8.06 -1.96
N ALA A 201 1.14 8.07 -1.38
CA ALA A 201 1.51 9.08 -0.37
C ALA A 201 1.43 10.51 -0.95
N GLY A 202 1.84 10.70 -2.21
CA GLY A 202 1.66 11.98 -2.90
C GLY A 202 0.21 12.44 -2.90
N SER A 203 -0.72 11.54 -3.24
CA SER A 203 -2.16 11.84 -3.27
C SER A 203 -2.73 12.09 -1.86
N VAL A 204 -2.36 11.27 -0.88
CA VAL A 204 -2.82 11.38 0.51
C VAL A 204 -2.42 12.71 1.14
N TYR A 205 -1.17 13.13 0.92
CA TYR A 205 -0.62 14.34 1.54
C TYR A 205 -0.67 15.59 0.64
N GLY A 206 -1.35 15.51 -0.51
CA GLY A 206 -1.52 16.64 -1.41
C GLY A 206 -0.22 17.16 -2.04
N LEU A 207 0.74 16.26 -2.27
CA LEU A 207 2.04 16.59 -2.86
C LEU A 207 2.03 16.43 -4.39
N GLU A 208 2.84 17.23 -5.07
CA GLU A 208 3.10 17.10 -6.49
C GLU A 208 4.21 16.08 -6.77
N ILE A 209 4.01 15.28 -7.81
CA ILE A 209 5.03 14.34 -8.27
C ILE A 209 6.00 15.07 -9.19
N ARG A 210 7.26 15.24 -8.76
CA ARG A 210 8.34 15.83 -9.55
C ARG A 210 8.99 14.81 -10.50
N ALA A 211 9.12 13.55 -10.03
CA ALA A 211 9.62 12.44 -10.84
C ALA A 211 9.01 11.12 -10.39
N ARG A 212 8.85 10.19 -11.34
CA ARG A 212 8.36 8.83 -11.09
C ARG A 212 9.44 7.81 -11.39
N LYS A 213 9.38 6.66 -10.72
CA LYS A 213 10.26 5.51 -10.97
C LYS A 213 11.72 5.90 -10.84
N ILE A 214 12.04 6.53 -9.70
CA ILE A 214 13.39 7.05 -9.42
C ILE A 214 14.33 6.00 -8.79
N GLU A 215 13.85 4.78 -8.58
CA GLU A 215 14.66 3.67 -8.12
C GLU A 215 15.74 3.29 -9.17
N ASP A 216 16.99 3.09 -8.73
CA ASP A 216 18.16 2.77 -9.59
C ASP A 216 17.99 1.40 -10.25
N ILE A 217 17.43 0.42 -9.52
CA ILE A 217 17.14 -0.92 -10.02
C ILE A 217 15.64 -1.13 -10.08
N PRO A 218 15.05 -1.25 -11.28
CA PRO A 218 13.63 -1.49 -11.42
C PRO A 218 13.27 -2.92 -11.04
N GLY A 219 12.04 -3.13 -10.55
CA GLY A 219 11.49 -4.47 -10.32
C GLY A 219 11.44 -4.91 -8.86
N ASN A 220 11.76 -4.02 -7.90
CA ASN A 220 11.52 -4.31 -6.50
C ASN A 220 10.03 -4.62 -6.27
N THR A 221 9.75 -5.76 -5.66
CA THR A 221 8.40 -6.27 -5.40
C THR A 221 8.31 -6.69 -3.94
N THR A 222 7.23 -6.30 -3.29
CA THR A 222 6.89 -6.78 -1.95
C THR A 222 5.66 -7.67 -2.05
N ARG A 223 5.75 -8.85 -1.46
CA ARG A 223 4.62 -9.76 -1.26
C ARG A 223 3.95 -9.44 0.06
N PHE A 224 2.64 -9.29 0.00
CA PHE A 224 1.80 -9.07 1.17
C PHE A 224 0.83 -10.23 1.36
N LEU A 225 0.50 -10.52 2.62
CA LEU A 225 -0.52 -11.47 3.02
C LEU A 225 -1.73 -10.74 3.59
N VAL A 226 -2.89 -11.35 3.35
CA VAL A 226 -4.16 -10.93 3.91
C VAL A 226 -4.68 -12.01 4.84
#